data_6368a20bbca5efc3bce73ebc58c9173c
#
_entry.id   6368a20bbca5efc3bce73ebc58c9173c
#
_cell.length_a   1.000
_cell.length_b   1.000
_cell.length_c   1.000
_cell.angle_alpha   90.00
_cell.angle_beta   90.00
_cell.angle_gamma   90.00
#
_symmetry.space_group_name_H-M   'P 1'
#
loop_
_entity.id
_entity.type
_entity.pdbx_description
1 polymer ?
#
loop_
_entity_poly.entity_id
_entity_poly.type
_entity_poly.pdbx_seq_one_letter_code
_entity_poly.pdbx_strand_id
1 'polypeptide(L)'
;YKRQDYYDCKNNFSNKYEDKLKKSIKENKSKRVFSFEVEDKPFEKKLNKMVKEIGLERVIVTSPMFLNSRDDFKKYLENKKKPLMANYYKMSRIKFDLLVKDEKPVGGKWSFDKDNRKKLPQTVKSPKRPVAFETKHTKVLKKFINTTFENHPGNTENFWLPTTHKESTEWLDDFLTEKLNLFGDYEDAVSQRDNILFHSALSPLINSGLITPEKIVDRLKKLRTKVNLNSLEGYIRQVIGWREFMRGIYQNYSTEMEKGNFFKHKRKFKKEWYSGETGIPPLDHSIKNALKYGWTHHIERLMVLSSLMNLCEIEPKQVYKWFMEMFVDSSEWVMVPNVYGMGLFSDGGIFATKPYILSLAYFLKMMDFKKGEWCETVDGLYWRFINKNRKFFSSNPRLNMMVSVYDKMKNERKKKILSKAEAFITQFTT
;
A
#
# COMPACT_ATOMS: atom_id res chain seq x y z
N TYR A 1 -23.75 -11.26 -30.68
CA TYR A 1 -23.96 -10.72 -29.32
C TYR A 1 -23.43 -11.73 -28.31
N LYS A 2 -22.39 -11.33 -27.52
CA LYS A 2 -21.94 -12.14 -26.40
C LYS A 2 -22.97 -11.95 -25.27
N ARG A 3 -23.62 -13.01 -24.83
CA ARG A 3 -24.50 -13.00 -23.65
C ARG A 3 -23.66 -12.65 -22.45
N GLN A 4 -24.11 -11.68 -21.65
CA GLN A 4 -23.52 -11.29 -20.39
C GLN A 4 -24.54 -11.52 -19.28
N ASP A 5 -24.17 -12.35 -18.29
CA ASP A 5 -24.96 -12.54 -17.09
C ASP A 5 -24.49 -11.51 -16.07
N TYR A 6 -25.34 -10.57 -15.72
CA TYR A 6 -25.06 -9.53 -14.75
C TYR A 6 -25.75 -9.82 -13.41
N TYR A 7 -24.99 -9.83 -12.34
CA TYR A 7 -25.47 -10.02 -10.98
C TYR A 7 -25.35 -8.71 -10.21
N ASP A 8 -26.45 -7.98 -10.11
CA ASP A 8 -26.53 -6.74 -9.37
C ASP A 8 -26.23 -6.98 -7.88
N CYS A 9 -25.32 -6.19 -7.32
CA CYS A 9 -24.90 -6.28 -5.93
C CYS A 9 -26.07 -6.11 -4.97
N LYS A 10 -26.99 -5.19 -5.23
CA LYS A 10 -28.18 -4.94 -4.39
C LYS A 10 -29.06 -6.17 -4.20
N ASN A 11 -29.28 -6.92 -5.27
CA ASN A 11 -30.20 -8.08 -5.27
C ASN A 11 -29.47 -9.41 -5.04
N ASN A 12 -28.14 -9.44 -5.17
CA ASN A 12 -27.35 -10.67 -5.20
C ASN A 12 -26.18 -10.65 -4.21
N PHE A 13 -26.16 -9.71 -3.26
CA PHE A 13 -25.05 -9.55 -2.32
C PHE A 13 -24.77 -10.81 -1.51
N SER A 14 -25.82 -11.46 -1.00
CA SER A 14 -25.73 -12.69 -0.19
C SER A 14 -25.39 -13.95 -0.98
N ASN A 15 -25.54 -13.91 -2.31
CA ASN A 15 -25.31 -15.08 -3.16
C ASN A 15 -23.81 -15.32 -3.36
N LYS A 16 -23.36 -16.54 -3.08
CA LYS A 16 -21.95 -16.91 -3.27
C LYS A 16 -21.55 -16.82 -4.73
N TYR A 17 -20.30 -16.44 -4.97
CA TYR A 17 -19.72 -16.36 -6.32
C TYR A 17 -19.84 -17.70 -7.05
N GLU A 18 -19.58 -18.79 -6.32
CA GLU A 18 -19.62 -20.15 -6.87
C GLU A 18 -21.00 -20.52 -7.39
N ASP A 19 -22.05 -20.15 -6.69
CA ASP A 19 -23.43 -20.47 -7.07
C ASP A 19 -23.83 -19.71 -8.34
N LYS A 20 -23.42 -18.43 -8.43
CA LYS A 20 -23.62 -17.61 -9.63
C LYS A 20 -22.89 -18.20 -10.83
N LEU A 21 -21.63 -18.61 -10.67
CA LEU A 21 -20.85 -19.20 -11.75
C LEU A 21 -21.38 -20.59 -12.16
N LYS A 22 -21.73 -21.45 -11.20
CA LYS A 22 -22.38 -22.75 -11.46
C LYS A 22 -23.67 -22.59 -12.26
N LYS A 23 -24.51 -21.63 -11.88
CA LYS A 23 -25.74 -21.30 -12.57
C LYS A 23 -25.46 -20.88 -14.02
N SER A 24 -24.58 -19.93 -14.23
CA SER A 24 -24.22 -19.45 -15.58
C SER A 24 -23.61 -20.56 -16.44
N ILE A 25 -22.74 -21.41 -15.90
CA ILE A 25 -22.18 -22.58 -16.60
C ILE A 25 -23.28 -23.52 -17.07
N LYS A 26 -24.23 -23.86 -16.18
CA LYS A 26 -25.34 -24.77 -16.48
C LYS A 26 -26.28 -24.20 -17.59
N GLU A 27 -26.68 -22.94 -17.44
CA GLU A 27 -27.56 -22.25 -18.37
C GLU A 27 -26.95 -22.11 -19.80
N ASN A 28 -25.64 -21.87 -19.85
CA ASN A 28 -24.93 -21.70 -21.12
C ASN A 28 -24.34 -23.01 -21.66
N LYS A 29 -24.52 -24.15 -20.97
CA LYS A 29 -23.94 -25.45 -21.35
C LYS A 29 -22.45 -25.35 -21.67
N SER A 30 -21.73 -24.60 -20.85
CA SER A 30 -20.30 -24.27 -21.06
C SER A 30 -19.45 -25.52 -20.95
N LYS A 31 -18.46 -25.70 -21.84
CA LYS A 31 -17.49 -26.79 -21.80
C LYS A 31 -16.14 -26.38 -21.18
N ARG A 32 -15.83 -25.09 -21.16
CA ARG A 32 -14.59 -24.52 -20.61
C ARG A 32 -14.90 -23.21 -19.91
N VAL A 33 -14.07 -22.87 -18.92
CA VAL A 33 -14.11 -21.58 -18.22
C VAL A 33 -12.82 -20.83 -18.49
N PHE A 34 -12.92 -19.68 -19.11
CA PHE A 34 -11.78 -18.76 -19.31
C PHE A 34 -11.77 -17.74 -18.17
N SER A 35 -10.61 -17.53 -17.58
CA SER A 35 -10.43 -16.48 -16.57
C SER A 35 -9.05 -15.87 -16.71
N PHE A 36 -8.91 -14.61 -16.32
CA PHE A 36 -7.59 -14.06 -16.08
C PHE A 36 -6.90 -14.79 -14.92
N GLU A 37 -5.56 -14.67 -14.84
CA GLU A 37 -4.81 -14.97 -13.63
C GLU A 37 -5.48 -14.28 -12.42
N VAL A 38 -5.67 -15.01 -11.34
CA VAL A 38 -6.26 -14.48 -10.10
C VAL A 38 -5.13 -14.25 -9.10
N GLU A 39 -4.93 -13.01 -8.68
CA GLU A 39 -3.82 -12.67 -7.80
C GLU A 39 -4.09 -13.01 -6.33
N ASP A 40 -5.34 -13.13 -5.91
CA ASP A 40 -5.76 -13.62 -4.61
C ASP A 40 -5.67 -15.16 -4.59
N LYS A 41 -4.67 -15.71 -3.90
CA LYS A 41 -4.43 -17.16 -3.84
C LYS A 41 -5.58 -17.98 -3.23
N PRO A 42 -6.22 -17.55 -2.12
CA PRO A 42 -7.39 -18.24 -1.58
C PRO A 42 -8.53 -18.31 -2.60
N PHE A 43 -8.80 -17.21 -3.30
CA PHE A 43 -9.83 -17.19 -4.33
C PHE A 43 -9.45 -18.04 -5.56
N GLU A 44 -8.20 -17.99 -6.00
CA GLU A 44 -7.71 -18.85 -7.10
C GLU A 44 -7.87 -20.33 -6.77
N LYS A 45 -7.50 -20.74 -5.55
CA LYS A 45 -7.66 -22.11 -5.06
C LYS A 45 -9.13 -22.53 -5.05
N LYS A 46 -10.02 -21.65 -4.60
CA LYS A 46 -11.46 -21.85 -4.54
C LYS A 46 -12.06 -22.00 -5.94
N LEU A 47 -11.66 -21.16 -6.87
CA LEU A 47 -12.09 -21.22 -8.27
C LEU A 47 -11.63 -22.51 -8.94
N ASN A 48 -10.36 -22.89 -8.78
CA ASN A 48 -9.81 -24.13 -9.31
C ASN A 48 -10.57 -25.37 -8.79
N LYS A 49 -10.82 -25.42 -7.48
CA LYS A 49 -11.56 -26.50 -6.84
C LYS A 49 -12.96 -26.62 -7.47
N MET A 50 -13.67 -25.50 -7.56
CA MET A 50 -15.04 -25.47 -8.08
C MET A 50 -15.11 -25.93 -9.54
N VAL A 51 -14.23 -25.43 -10.43
CA VAL A 51 -14.22 -25.80 -11.84
C VAL A 51 -13.92 -27.29 -12.02
N LYS A 52 -12.98 -27.84 -11.21
CA LYS A 52 -12.68 -29.28 -11.17
C LYS A 52 -13.86 -30.12 -10.72
N GLU A 53 -14.58 -29.70 -9.68
CA GLU A 53 -15.78 -30.41 -9.16
C GLU A 53 -16.91 -30.50 -10.21
N ILE A 54 -17.00 -29.53 -11.12
CA ILE A 54 -17.99 -29.51 -12.19
C ILE A 54 -17.51 -30.33 -13.42
N GLY A 55 -16.25 -30.80 -13.41
CA GLY A 55 -15.69 -31.57 -14.53
C GLY A 55 -15.31 -30.71 -15.75
N LEU A 56 -15.04 -29.42 -15.56
CA LEU A 56 -14.67 -28.52 -16.65
C LEU A 56 -13.18 -28.19 -16.65
N GLU A 57 -12.69 -27.79 -17.83
CA GLU A 57 -11.36 -27.22 -17.99
C GLU A 57 -11.39 -25.72 -17.68
N ARG A 58 -10.41 -25.26 -16.89
CA ARG A 58 -10.13 -23.83 -16.70
C ARG A 58 -8.96 -23.42 -17.58
N VAL A 59 -9.20 -22.50 -18.50
CA VAL A 59 -8.15 -21.87 -19.32
C VAL A 59 -7.77 -20.53 -18.66
N ILE A 60 -6.51 -20.43 -18.23
CA ILE A 60 -5.99 -19.23 -17.58
C ILE A 60 -5.37 -18.31 -18.63
N VAL A 61 -5.81 -17.06 -18.65
CA VAL A 61 -5.31 -16.01 -19.53
C VAL A 61 -4.47 -15.04 -18.70
N THR A 62 -3.33 -14.60 -19.24
CA THR A 62 -2.47 -13.62 -18.58
C THR A 62 -3.25 -12.35 -18.23
N SER A 63 -3.12 -11.88 -16.98
CA SER A 63 -3.85 -10.70 -16.52
C SER A 63 -3.25 -9.41 -17.08
N PRO A 64 -4.07 -8.50 -17.66
CA PRO A 64 -3.61 -7.17 -18.08
C PRO A 64 -3.31 -6.23 -16.90
N MET A 65 -3.56 -6.68 -15.68
CA MET A 65 -3.35 -5.92 -14.45
C MET A 65 -1.88 -5.84 -14.05
N PHE A 66 -1.00 -6.60 -14.69
CA PHE A 66 0.44 -6.61 -14.46
C PHE A 66 1.20 -6.61 -15.77
N LEU A 67 2.39 -5.99 -15.75
CA LEU A 67 3.25 -5.87 -16.93
C LEU A 67 4.16 -7.08 -17.11
N ASN A 68 4.50 -7.74 -16.03
CA ASN A 68 5.32 -8.95 -16.03
C ASN A 68 4.44 -10.18 -15.75
N SER A 69 4.80 -11.33 -16.32
CA SER A 69 4.18 -12.61 -15.99
C SER A 69 4.66 -13.11 -14.61
N ARG A 70 3.97 -14.11 -14.05
CA ARG A 70 4.43 -14.83 -12.85
C ARG A 70 5.79 -15.50 -13.10
N ASP A 71 6.02 -15.99 -14.32
CA ASP A 71 7.27 -16.66 -14.68
C ASP A 71 8.44 -15.68 -14.86
N ASP A 72 8.21 -14.44 -15.29
CA ASP A 72 9.25 -13.42 -15.29
C ASP A 72 9.85 -13.20 -13.89
N PHE A 73 9.02 -13.23 -12.85
CA PHE A 73 9.52 -13.07 -11.50
C PHE A 73 10.24 -14.32 -10.98
N LYS A 74 9.78 -15.52 -11.35
CA LYS A 74 10.52 -16.77 -11.03
C LYS A 74 11.89 -16.77 -11.68
N LYS A 75 12.01 -16.42 -12.95
CA LYS A 75 13.29 -16.25 -13.66
C LYS A 75 14.19 -15.22 -12.98
N TYR A 76 13.60 -14.10 -12.51
CA TYR A 76 14.35 -13.12 -11.73
C TYR A 76 14.92 -13.70 -10.43
N LEU A 77 14.20 -14.64 -9.78
CA LEU A 77 14.67 -15.28 -8.54
C LEU A 77 15.76 -16.35 -8.75
N GLU A 78 15.90 -16.88 -9.97
CA GLU A 78 16.89 -17.90 -10.28
C GLU A 78 18.30 -17.42 -9.88
N ASN A 79 19.02 -18.28 -9.17
CA ASN A 79 20.38 -18.03 -8.68
C ASN A 79 20.52 -16.83 -7.71
N LYS A 80 19.42 -16.34 -7.13
CA LYS A 80 19.46 -15.25 -6.15
C LYS A 80 19.20 -15.75 -4.73
N LYS A 81 20.08 -15.42 -3.81
CA LYS A 81 19.91 -15.71 -2.37
C LYS A 81 18.73 -14.94 -1.76
N LYS A 82 18.43 -13.76 -2.29
CA LYS A 82 17.38 -12.86 -1.78
C LYS A 82 16.85 -11.95 -2.88
N PRO A 83 15.52 -11.76 -2.98
CA PRO A 83 14.95 -10.76 -3.86
C PRO A 83 15.31 -9.35 -3.39
N LEU A 84 15.71 -8.48 -4.34
CA LEU A 84 16.00 -7.07 -4.09
C LEU A 84 15.28 -6.21 -5.11
N MET A 85 14.40 -5.33 -4.63
CA MET A 85 13.60 -4.46 -5.49
C MET A 85 14.46 -3.63 -6.46
N ALA A 86 15.58 -3.10 -6.01
CA ALA A 86 16.46 -2.30 -6.87
C ALA A 86 16.98 -3.07 -8.11
N ASN A 87 17.31 -4.37 -7.94
CA ASN A 87 17.76 -5.21 -9.05
C ASN A 87 16.60 -5.56 -9.99
N TYR A 88 15.44 -5.87 -9.43
CA TYR A 88 14.24 -6.14 -10.20
C TYR A 88 13.80 -4.89 -11.01
N TYR A 89 13.83 -3.73 -10.39
CA TYR A 89 13.50 -2.46 -11.03
C TYR A 89 14.46 -2.12 -12.18
N LYS A 90 15.78 -2.32 -12.00
CA LYS A 90 16.75 -2.15 -13.09
C LYS A 90 16.39 -3.03 -14.29
N MET A 91 16.14 -4.31 -14.05
CA MET A 91 15.72 -5.26 -15.09
C MET A 91 14.42 -4.81 -15.78
N SER A 92 13.43 -4.38 -15.03
CA SER A 92 12.14 -3.90 -15.57
C SER A 92 12.32 -2.62 -16.39
N ARG A 93 13.18 -1.66 -15.98
CA ARG A 93 13.47 -0.46 -16.76
C ARG A 93 14.06 -0.79 -18.13
N ILE A 94 14.99 -1.75 -18.19
CA ILE A 94 15.61 -2.22 -19.45
C ILE A 94 14.52 -2.91 -20.30
N LYS A 95 13.79 -3.84 -19.72
CA LYS A 95 12.72 -4.61 -20.42
C LYS A 95 11.68 -3.70 -21.08
N PHE A 96 11.25 -2.64 -20.40
CA PHE A 96 10.19 -1.74 -20.86
C PHE A 96 10.71 -0.48 -21.58
N ASP A 97 12.00 -0.35 -21.75
CA ASP A 97 12.68 0.84 -22.30
C ASP A 97 12.23 2.16 -21.64
N LEU A 98 12.32 2.21 -20.30
CA LEU A 98 11.91 3.35 -19.51
C LEU A 98 13.09 4.06 -18.87
N LEU A 99 13.38 5.31 -19.32
CA LEU A 99 14.51 6.11 -18.90
C LEU A 99 15.87 5.38 -19.04
N VAL A 100 16.00 4.61 -20.11
CA VAL A 100 17.21 3.85 -20.47
C VAL A 100 17.68 4.32 -21.84
N LYS A 101 18.99 4.41 -22.02
CA LYS A 101 19.65 4.59 -23.30
C LYS A 101 20.90 3.69 -23.29
N ASP A 102 21.04 2.83 -24.30
CA ASP A 102 22.16 1.87 -24.41
C ASP A 102 22.39 1.09 -23.10
N GLU A 103 21.30 0.52 -22.56
CA GLU A 103 21.23 -0.20 -21.27
C GLU A 103 21.71 0.59 -20.04
N LYS A 104 21.98 1.88 -20.18
CA LYS A 104 22.38 2.78 -19.09
C LYS A 104 21.21 3.67 -18.65
N PRO A 105 21.14 4.02 -17.37
CA PRO A 105 20.05 4.87 -16.88
C PRO A 105 20.22 6.32 -17.35
N VAL A 106 19.14 6.90 -17.85
CA VAL A 106 19.10 8.34 -18.13
C VAL A 106 19.33 9.10 -16.82
N GLY A 107 20.18 10.12 -16.87
CA GLY A 107 20.61 10.90 -15.69
C GLY A 107 21.66 10.20 -14.81
N GLY A 108 22.28 9.12 -15.30
CA GLY A 108 23.42 8.45 -14.65
C GLY A 108 23.08 7.63 -13.40
N LYS A 109 21.82 7.61 -12.95
CA LYS A 109 21.38 6.89 -11.74
C LYS A 109 20.17 6.02 -12.03
N TRP A 110 20.14 4.83 -11.40
CA TRP A 110 18.97 3.95 -11.46
C TRP A 110 17.81 4.41 -10.55
N SER A 111 18.08 5.23 -9.54
CA SER A 111 17.07 5.77 -8.65
C SER A 111 17.47 7.14 -8.11
N PHE A 112 16.52 8.05 -8.06
CA PHE A 112 16.63 9.39 -7.48
C PHE A 112 15.92 9.49 -6.11
N ASP A 113 15.60 8.37 -5.45
CA ASP A 113 14.90 8.31 -4.17
C ASP A 113 15.47 9.23 -3.07
N LYS A 114 16.79 9.43 -3.06
CA LYS A 114 17.42 10.35 -2.10
C LYS A 114 17.04 11.82 -2.32
N ASP A 115 16.68 12.18 -3.55
CA ASP A 115 16.32 13.55 -3.94
C ASP A 115 14.81 13.81 -3.67
N ASN A 116 14.02 12.76 -3.37
CA ASN A 116 12.55 12.76 -3.25
C ASN A 116 12.04 12.94 -1.81
N ARG A 117 12.80 13.60 -0.91
CA ARG A 117 12.49 13.70 0.53
C ARG A 117 12.48 15.13 1.02
N LYS A 118 11.75 15.99 0.31
CA LYS A 118 11.59 17.40 0.71
C LYS A 118 10.32 17.58 1.53
N LYS A 119 10.39 18.44 2.56
CA LYS A 119 9.20 18.91 3.28
C LYS A 119 8.39 19.81 2.36
N LEU A 120 7.06 19.69 2.41
CA LEU A 120 6.17 20.54 1.63
C LEU A 120 6.15 21.96 2.20
N PRO A 121 6.63 22.99 1.46
CA PRO A 121 6.60 24.37 1.89
C PRO A 121 5.16 24.91 1.99
N GLN A 122 4.94 25.90 2.85
CA GLN A 122 3.63 26.58 2.96
C GLN A 122 3.24 27.31 1.65
N THR A 123 4.23 27.77 0.90
CA THR A 123 4.04 28.47 -0.39
C THR A 123 3.59 27.57 -1.53
N VAL A 124 3.86 26.26 -1.45
CA VAL A 124 3.43 25.29 -2.47
C VAL A 124 1.98 24.92 -2.21
N LYS A 125 1.11 25.25 -3.15
CA LYS A 125 -0.31 24.92 -3.09
C LYS A 125 -0.52 23.42 -3.40
N SER A 126 -1.42 22.80 -2.65
CA SER A 126 -1.89 21.44 -3.00
C SER A 126 -2.69 21.52 -4.30
N PRO A 127 -2.45 20.60 -5.26
CA PRO A 127 -3.26 20.53 -6.47
C PRO A 127 -4.73 20.29 -6.13
N LYS A 128 -5.63 20.82 -6.94
CA LYS A 128 -7.06 20.52 -6.78
C LYS A 128 -7.30 19.03 -6.99
N ARG A 129 -8.20 18.47 -6.19
CA ARG A 129 -8.64 17.08 -6.38
C ARG A 129 -9.60 17.04 -7.57
N PRO A 130 -9.41 16.12 -8.54
CA PRO A 130 -10.42 15.91 -9.56
C PRO A 130 -11.75 15.51 -8.91
N VAL A 131 -12.86 15.96 -9.50
CA VAL A 131 -14.20 15.67 -8.99
C VAL A 131 -14.77 14.51 -9.78
N ALA A 132 -15.03 13.38 -9.12
CA ALA A 132 -15.80 12.30 -9.72
C ALA A 132 -17.29 12.65 -9.71
N PHE A 133 -17.96 12.46 -10.84
CA PHE A 133 -19.38 12.76 -10.96
C PHE A 133 -20.23 11.67 -10.31
N GLU A 134 -21.20 12.08 -9.51
CA GLU A 134 -22.15 11.16 -8.92
C GLU A 134 -23.15 10.66 -9.97
N THR A 135 -23.15 9.35 -10.23
CA THR A 135 -24.07 8.70 -11.16
C THR A 135 -25.32 8.19 -10.43
N LYS A 136 -26.37 7.82 -11.19
CA LYS A 136 -27.55 7.14 -10.61
C LYS A 136 -27.17 5.83 -9.89
N HIS A 137 -26.14 5.13 -10.39
CA HIS A 137 -25.66 3.89 -9.78
C HIS A 137 -24.95 4.14 -8.45
N THR A 138 -24.10 5.15 -8.38
CA THR A 138 -23.43 5.53 -7.12
C THR A 138 -24.43 5.98 -6.05
N LYS A 139 -25.48 6.75 -6.43
CA LYS A 139 -26.56 7.14 -5.49
C LYS A 139 -27.26 5.93 -4.88
N VAL A 140 -27.65 4.96 -5.72
CA VAL A 140 -28.32 3.73 -5.24
C VAL A 140 -27.40 2.91 -4.34
N LEU A 141 -26.13 2.75 -4.75
CA LEU A 141 -25.15 1.98 -3.98
C LEU A 141 -24.76 2.65 -2.66
N LYS A 142 -24.65 3.97 -2.61
CA LYS A 142 -24.43 4.70 -1.35
C LYS A 142 -25.54 4.39 -0.32
N LYS A 143 -26.81 4.47 -0.73
CA LYS A 143 -27.92 4.12 0.14
C LYS A 143 -27.84 2.66 0.62
N PHE A 144 -27.60 1.73 -0.30
CA PHE A 144 -27.45 0.31 0.03
C PHE A 144 -26.32 0.05 1.03
N ILE A 145 -25.13 0.63 0.79
CA ILE A 145 -23.96 0.45 1.65
C ILE A 145 -24.21 1.03 3.03
N ASN A 146 -24.70 2.26 3.12
CA ASN A 146 -24.95 2.90 4.42
C ASN A 146 -25.97 2.17 5.27
N THR A 147 -26.96 1.48 4.64
CA THR A 147 -27.93 0.65 5.37
C THR A 147 -27.38 -0.73 5.73
N THR A 148 -26.68 -1.38 4.79
CA THR A 148 -26.25 -2.78 4.96
C THR A 148 -25.03 -2.88 5.88
N PHE A 149 -24.17 -1.86 5.87
CA PHE A 149 -22.90 -1.81 6.59
C PHE A 149 -22.85 -0.69 7.64
N GLU A 150 -23.98 -0.32 8.22
CA GLU A 150 -24.10 0.77 9.21
C GLU A 150 -23.16 0.62 10.41
N ASN A 151 -22.84 -0.62 10.80
CA ASN A 151 -21.95 -0.94 11.92
C ASN A 151 -20.47 -1.11 11.51
N HIS A 152 -20.12 -0.79 10.24
CA HIS A 152 -18.74 -0.84 9.76
C HIS A 152 -18.09 0.54 9.82
N PRO A 153 -16.74 0.61 9.94
CA PRO A 153 -16.03 1.90 9.92
C PRO A 153 -16.24 2.66 8.62
N GLY A 154 -16.33 4.00 8.73
CA GLY A 154 -16.45 4.88 7.57
C GLY A 154 -17.88 5.06 7.06
N ASN A 155 -18.02 5.78 5.95
CA ASN A 155 -19.29 6.03 5.27
C ASN A 155 -19.05 6.38 3.79
N THR A 156 -20.13 6.53 3.02
CA THR A 156 -20.05 6.82 1.59
C THR A 156 -20.19 8.30 1.23
N GLU A 157 -20.29 9.21 2.19
CA GLU A 157 -20.54 10.65 1.95
C GLU A 157 -19.43 11.28 1.11
N ASN A 158 -18.18 10.93 1.42
CA ASN A 158 -17.00 11.46 0.76
C ASN A 158 -16.48 10.54 -0.36
N PHE A 159 -17.36 9.76 -1.02
CA PHE A 159 -16.95 8.94 -2.15
C PHE A 159 -16.44 9.81 -3.29
N TRP A 160 -15.21 9.57 -3.74
CA TRP A 160 -14.45 10.46 -4.60
C TRP A 160 -13.84 9.79 -5.83
N LEU A 161 -13.99 8.47 -5.96
CA LEU A 161 -13.33 7.69 -7.00
C LEU A 161 -14.11 7.74 -8.33
N PRO A 162 -13.41 7.83 -9.46
CA PRO A 162 -13.99 7.58 -10.78
C PRO A 162 -14.61 6.19 -10.87
N THR A 163 -15.70 6.08 -11.63
CA THR A 163 -16.43 4.81 -11.81
C THR A 163 -16.48 4.35 -13.26
N THR A 164 -15.87 5.09 -14.17
CA THR A 164 -15.82 4.77 -15.59
C THR A 164 -14.38 4.79 -16.13
N HIS A 165 -14.14 4.08 -17.23
CA HIS A 165 -12.86 4.12 -17.94
C HIS A 165 -12.49 5.53 -18.43
N LYS A 166 -13.49 6.32 -18.84
CA LYS A 166 -13.30 7.71 -19.29
C LYS A 166 -12.78 8.57 -18.15
N GLU A 167 -13.50 8.64 -17.03
CA GLU A 167 -13.13 9.42 -15.86
C GLU A 167 -11.77 8.97 -15.28
N SER A 168 -11.50 7.66 -15.30
CA SER A 168 -10.20 7.12 -14.85
C SER A 168 -9.04 7.55 -15.76
N THR A 169 -9.32 7.75 -17.05
CA THR A 169 -8.32 8.27 -18.00
C THR A 169 -8.09 9.76 -17.77
N GLU A 170 -9.15 10.52 -17.59
CA GLU A 170 -9.08 11.95 -17.24
C GLU A 170 -8.35 12.16 -15.91
N TRP A 171 -8.57 11.30 -14.92
CA TRP A 171 -7.83 11.32 -13.67
C TRP A 171 -6.33 11.07 -13.85
N LEU A 172 -5.95 10.12 -14.70
CA LEU A 172 -4.54 9.90 -15.05
C LEU A 172 -3.95 11.12 -15.76
N ASP A 173 -4.66 11.70 -16.73
CA ASP A 173 -4.19 12.85 -17.48
C ASP A 173 -4.02 14.09 -16.57
N ASP A 174 -4.94 14.32 -15.62
CA ASP A 174 -4.80 15.35 -14.57
C ASP A 174 -3.56 15.13 -13.70
N PHE A 175 -3.33 13.91 -13.23
CA PHE A 175 -2.12 13.60 -12.48
C PHE A 175 -0.84 13.91 -13.27
N LEU A 176 -0.80 13.51 -14.54
CA LEU A 176 0.39 13.69 -15.38
C LEU A 176 0.69 15.16 -15.69
N THR A 177 -0.35 16.01 -15.79
CA THR A 177 -0.20 17.43 -16.11
C THR A 177 0.00 18.31 -14.88
N GLU A 178 -0.77 18.08 -13.82
CA GLU A 178 -0.83 18.98 -12.67
C GLU A 178 0.06 18.57 -11.50
N LYS A 179 0.35 17.24 -11.35
CA LYS A 179 0.96 16.71 -10.13
C LYS A 179 2.33 16.09 -10.35
N LEU A 180 2.51 15.37 -11.46
CA LEU A 180 3.69 14.53 -11.66
C LEU A 180 5.01 15.32 -11.56
N ASN A 181 5.05 16.58 -12.01
CA ASN A 181 6.28 17.36 -12.01
C ASN A 181 6.84 17.63 -10.59
N LEU A 182 5.99 17.66 -9.57
CA LEU A 182 6.36 17.84 -8.16
C LEU A 182 6.24 16.56 -7.34
N PHE A 183 5.81 15.46 -7.95
CA PHE A 183 5.66 14.18 -7.27
C PHE A 183 6.95 13.73 -6.59
N GLY A 184 8.08 13.75 -7.31
CA GLY A 184 9.36 13.31 -6.77
C GLY A 184 9.77 14.14 -5.55
N ASP A 185 9.74 15.46 -5.67
CA ASP A 185 10.16 16.35 -4.58
C ASP A 185 9.39 16.11 -3.28
N TYR A 186 8.08 15.85 -3.38
CA TYR A 186 7.17 15.76 -2.23
C TYR A 186 6.55 14.37 -2.05
N GLU A 187 7.14 13.31 -2.62
CA GLU A 187 6.67 11.93 -2.50
C GLU A 187 6.51 11.51 -1.03
N ASP A 188 7.47 11.91 -0.17
CA ASP A 188 7.48 11.56 1.26
C ASP A 188 6.77 12.59 2.17
N ALA A 189 6.23 13.68 1.62
CA ALA A 189 5.59 14.71 2.44
C ALA A 189 4.21 14.27 2.94
N VAL A 190 3.90 14.59 4.22
CA VAL A 190 2.58 14.43 4.81
C VAL A 190 2.08 15.80 5.26
N SER A 191 0.87 16.17 4.87
CA SER A 191 0.30 17.48 5.20
C SER A 191 -1.15 17.39 5.64
N GLN A 192 -1.51 18.21 6.62
CA GLN A 192 -2.89 18.38 7.06
C GLN A 192 -3.78 19.07 6.01
N ARG A 193 -3.19 19.68 4.98
CA ARG A 193 -3.90 20.43 3.93
C ARG A 193 -4.63 19.52 2.93
N ASP A 194 -4.03 18.38 2.59
CA ASP A 194 -4.60 17.42 1.64
C ASP A 194 -3.95 16.04 1.84
N ASN A 195 -4.76 14.97 1.78
CA ASN A 195 -4.30 13.60 1.93
C ASN A 195 -3.82 12.94 0.62
N ILE A 196 -4.02 13.57 -0.54
CA ILE A 196 -3.53 13.08 -1.83
C ILE A 196 -2.24 13.80 -2.23
N LEU A 197 -2.18 15.12 -2.05
CA LEU A 197 -1.05 15.97 -2.47
C LEU A 197 -0.70 15.72 -3.96
N PHE A 198 0.55 15.35 -4.21
CA PHE A 198 1.09 15.07 -5.54
C PHE A 198 1.01 13.59 -5.93
N HIS A 199 0.36 12.73 -5.13
CA HIS A 199 0.19 11.32 -5.46
C HIS A 199 -0.88 11.13 -6.55
N SER A 200 -0.74 10.05 -7.34
CA SER A 200 -1.68 9.74 -8.42
C SER A 200 -3.02 9.22 -7.92
N ALA A 201 -3.05 8.55 -6.77
CA ALA A 201 -4.21 7.86 -6.22
C ALA A 201 -4.91 6.90 -7.20
N LEU A 202 -4.14 6.30 -8.12
CA LEU A 202 -4.64 5.40 -9.16
C LEU A 202 -4.82 3.94 -8.68
N SER A 203 -4.33 3.60 -7.48
CA SER A 203 -4.38 2.21 -6.98
C SER A 203 -5.79 1.60 -6.99
N PRO A 204 -6.87 2.27 -6.54
CA PRO A 204 -8.22 1.70 -6.63
C PRO A 204 -8.67 1.48 -8.08
N LEU A 205 -8.31 2.39 -8.98
CA LEU A 205 -8.71 2.34 -10.39
C LEU A 205 -7.99 1.22 -11.15
N ILE A 206 -6.72 0.98 -10.81
CA ILE A 206 -5.96 -0.15 -11.36
C ILE A 206 -6.53 -1.45 -10.80
N ASN A 207 -6.77 -1.56 -9.50
CA ASN A 207 -7.27 -2.79 -8.88
C ASN A 207 -8.68 -3.17 -9.36
N SER A 208 -9.51 -2.19 -9.74
CA SER A 208 -10.83 -2.45 -10.32
C SER A 208 -10.82 -2.66 -11.84
N GLY A 209 -9.66 -2.55 -12.50
CA GLY A 209 -9.54 -2.72 -13.95
C GLY A 209 -10.01 -1.54 -14.79
N LEU A 210 -10.30 -0.39 -14.17
CA LEU A 210 -10.72 0.82 -14.89
C LEU A 210 -9.57 1.45 -15.69
N ILE A 211 -8.33 1.20 -15.28
CA ILE A 211 -7.11 1.56 -16.01
C ILE A 211 -6.06 0.46 -15.85
N THR A 212 -5.25 0.22 -16.89
CA THR A 212 -4.18 -0.79 -16.84
C THR A 212 -2.81 -0.14 -16.62
N PRO A 213 -1.84 -0.87 -16.00
CA PRO A 213 -0.47 -0.41 -15.89
C PRO A 213 0.19 -0.11 -17.25
N GLU A 214 -0.15 -0.87 -18.29
CA GLU A 214 0.32 -0.64 -19.65
C GLU A 214 -0.04 0.76 -20.14
N LYS A 215 -1.31 1.15 -19.98
CA LYS A 215 -1.79 2.49 -20.35
C LYS A 215 -1.03 3.60 -19.61
N ILE A 216 -0.71 3.40 -18.33
CA ILE A 216 0.09 4.33 -17.55
C ILE A 216 1.50 4.42 -18.12
N VAL A 217 2.16 3.30 -18.37
CA VAL A 217 3.51 3.24 -18.94
C VAL A 217 3.59 3.92 -20.32
N ASP A 218 2.61 3.68 -21.19
CA ASP A 218 2.54 4.32 -22.51
C ASP A 218 2.43 5.84 -22.42
N ARG A 219 1.68 6.35 -21.44
CA ARG A 219 1.61 7.80 -21.18
C ARG A 219 2.95 8.34 -20.66
N LEU A 220 3.61 7.64 -19.75
CA LEU A 220 4.90 8.06 -19.18
C LEU A 220 6.03 8.08 -20.24
N LYS A 221 6.03 7.13 -21.17
CA LYS A 221 7.00 7.13 -22.30
C LYS A 221 6.96 8.42 -23.10
N LYS A 222 5.79 9.04 -23.25
CA LYS A 222 5.59 10.29 -24.02
C LYS A 222 6.07 11.55 -23.28
N LEU A 223 6.40 11.44 -21.98
CA LEU A 223 6.76 12.57 -21.13
C LEU A 223 8.27 12.72 -20.87
N ARG A 224 9.12 11.92 -21.51
CA ARG A 224 10.57 11.81 -21.23
C ARG A 224 11.33 13.15 -21.07
N THR A 225 10.90 14.21 -21.72
CA THR A 225 11.62 15.53 -21.72
C THR A 225 10.80 16.66 -21.07
N LYS A 226 9.59 16.39 -20.61
CA LYS A 226 8.62 17.41 -20.16
C LYS A 226 8.46 17.50 -18.65
N VAL A 227 9.05 16.59 -17.90
CA VAL A 227 8.87 16.42 -16.45
C VAL A 227 10.24 16.32 -15.79
N ASN A 228 10.38 16.83 -14.58
CA ASN A 228 11.58 16.67 -13.76
C ASN A 228 11.96 15.19 -13.64
N LEU A 229 13.22 14.88 -13.91
CA LEU A 229 13.69 13.49 -14.01
C LEU A 229 13.50 12.69 -12.71
N ASN A 230 13.71 13.32 -11.55
CA ASN A 230 13.47 12.69 -10.24
C ASN A 230 12.00 12.31 -10.04
N SER A 231 11.08 13.15 -10.50
CA SER A 231 9.64 12.90 -10.42
C SER A 231 9.20 11.79 -11.38
N LEU A 232 9.66 11.86 -12.62
CA LEU A 232 9.34 10.85 -13.63
C LEU A 232 9.90 9.48 -13.24
N GLU A 233 11.18 9.41 -12.84
CA GLU A 233 11.81 8.17 -12.36
C GLU A 233 11.11 7.66 -11.09
N GLY A 234 10.84 8.54 -10.13
CA GLY A 234 10.16 8.20 -8.89
C GLY A 234 8.82 7.53 -9.15
N TYR A 235 8.01 8.08 -10.04
CA TYR A 235 6.70 7.50 -10.36
C TYR A 235 6.81 6.20 -11.19
N ILE A 236 7.69 6.13 -12.17
CA ILE A 236 8.00 4.89 -12.90
C ILE A 236 8.41 3.78 -11.92
N ARG A 237 9.21 4.10 -10.91
CA ARG A 237 9.64 3.16 -9.87
C ARG A 237 8.47 2.61 -9.04
N GLN A 238 7.42 3.41 -8.80
CA GLN A 238 6.21 2.90 -8.14
C GLN A 238 5.46 1.90 -9.04
N VAL A 239 5.30 2.21 -10.33
CA VAL A 239 4.49 1.40 -11.25
C VAL A 239 5.18 0.09 -11.64
N ILE A 240 6.41 0.16 -12.21
CA ILE A 240 7.11 -1.04 -12.72
C ILE A 240 8.08 -1.67 -11.73
N GLY A 241 8.44 -0.93 -10.68
CA GLY A 241 9.32 -1.42 -9.61
C GLY A 241 8.47 -2.02 -8.48
N TRP A 242 7.98 -1.16 -7.59
CA TRP A 242 7.32 -1.62 -6.37
C TRP A 242 6.08 -2.45 -6.62
N ARG A 243 5.15 -2.02 -7.48
CA ARG A 243 3.90 -2.74 -7.71
C ARG A 243 4.14 -4.15 -8.26
N GLU A 244 4.98 -4.28 -9.28
CA GLU A 244 5.31 -5.58 -9.88
C GLU A 244 6.13 -6.45 -8.91
N PHE A 245 7.04 -5.86 -8.16
CA PHE A 245 7.83 -6.55 -7.15
C PHE A 245 6.97 -7.10 -6.01
N MET A 246 5.99 -6.31 -5.52
CA MET A 246 5.02 -6.76 -4.50
C MET A 246 4.28 -8.01 -4.96
N ARG A 247 3.76 -8.01 -6.20
CA ARG A 247 3.11 -9.18 -6.77
C ARG A 247 4.04 -10.40 -6.80
N GLY A 248 5.27 -10.20 -7.26
CA GLY A 248 6.25 -11.27 -7.32
C GLY A 248 6.58 -11.85 -5.94
N ILE A 249 6.76 -11.00 -4.94
CA ILE A 249 6.98 -11.43 -3.56
C ILE A 249 5.75 -12.19 -3.03
N TYR A 250 4.55 -11.67 -3.20
CA TYR A 250 3.34 -12.35 -2.76
C TYR A 250 3.21 -13.74 -3.38
N GLN A 251 3.40 -13.87 -4.69
CA GLN A 251 3.26 -15.14 -5.38
C GLN A 251 4.27 -16.20 -4.90
N ASN A 252 5.43 -15.80 -4.44
CA ASN A 252 6.50 -16.73 -4.07
C ASN A 252 6.70 -16.90 -2.55
N TYR A 253 6.34 -15.91 -1.71
CA TYR A 253 6.70 -15.89 -0.28
C TYR A 253 5.51 -15.60 0.67
N SER A 254 4.27 -15.47 0.18
CA SER A 254 3.14 -15.09 1.04
C SER A 254 2.93 -16.03 2.23
N THR A 255 3.07 -17.34 2.02
CA THR A 255 2.86 -18.35 3.08
C THR A 255 3.83 -18.19 4.24
N GLU A 256 5.10 -17.92 3.94
CA GLU A 256 6.13 -17.65 4.93
C GLU A 256 5.91 -16.33 5.64
N MET A 257 5.54 -15.30 4.90
CA MET A 257 5.29 -13.95 5.43
C MET A 257 4.10 -13.95 6.41
N GLU A 258 3.00 -14.58 6.07
CA GLU A 258 1.78 -14.66 6.89
C GLU A 258 1.99 -15.42 8.21
N LYS A 259 2.94 -16.35 8.23
CA LYS A 259 3.36 -17.08 9.45
C LYS A 259 4.36 -16.28 10.28
N GLY A 260 4.98 -15.26 9.69
CA GLY A 260 6.05 -14.49 10.28
C GLY A 260 5.58 -13.60 11.44
N ASN A 261 6.33 -13.65 12.55
CA ASN A 261 6.20 -12.71 13.67
C ASN A 261 7.59 -12.55 14.33
N PHE A 262 8.53 -11.99 13.59
CA PHE A 262 9.95 -11.89 13.96
C PHE A 262 10.18 -11.26 15.33
N PHE A 263 9.48 -10.15 15.63
CA PHE A 263 9.59 -9.44 16.91
C PHE A 263 8.67 -10.00 18.00
N LYS A 264 7.91 -11.07 17.74
CA LYS A 264 7.01 -11.75 18.69
C LYS A 264 5.94 -10.82 19.27
N HIS A 265 5.38 -9.96 18.44
CA HIS A 265 4.31 -9.04 18.81
C HIS A 265 3.02 -9.80 19.13
N LYS A 266 2.30 -9.36 20.19
CA LYS A 266 1.09 -10.05 20.68
C LYS A 266 -0.07 -9.11 21.03
N ARG A 267 0.16 -7.80 20.99
CA ARG A 267 -0.85 -6.83 21.40
C ARG A 267 -1.95 -6.68 20.34
N LYS A 268 -3.12 -6.27 20.80
CA LYS A 268 -4.29 -6.04 19.94
C LYS A 268 -4.67 -4.57 20.00
N PHE A 269 -5.37 -4.11 18.98
CA PHE A 269 -5.95 -2.79 18.93
C PHE A 269 -7.07 -2.60 19.94
N LYS A 270 -7.15 -1.40 20.54
CA LYS A 270 -8.39 -0.87 21.13
C LYS A 270 -9.11 0.00 20.11
N LYS A 271 -10.34 0.45 20.46
CA LYS A 271 -11.24 1.18 19.55
C LYS A 271 -10.65 2.47 18.97
N GLU A 272 -9.75 3.12 19.68
CA GLU A 272 -9.13 4.39 19.29
C GLU A 272 -8.28 4.27 18.00
N TRP A 273 -7.79 3.08 17.67
CA TRP A 273 -7.14 2.79 16.40
C TRP A 273 -8.11 2.72 15.20
N TYR A 274 -9.41 2.68 15.47
CA TYR A 274 -10.46 2.75 14.46
C TYR A 274 -11.16 4.11 14.44
N SER A 275 -11.13 4.89 15.54
CA SER A 275 -11.74 6.23 15.57
C SER A 275 -10.75 7.38 15.30
N GLY A 276 -9.43 7.14 15.43
CA GLY A 276 -8.41 8.18 15.31
C GLY A 276 -8.41 9.13 16.50
N GLU A 277 -8.47 8.57 17.71
CA GLU A 277 -8.49 9.29 19.00
C GLU A 277 -7.38 8.80 19.92
N THR A 278 -6.20 8.61 19.38
CA THR A 278 -5.02 8.11 20.11
C THR A 278 -4.25 9.22 20.84
N GLY A 279 -4.49 10.48 20.46
CA GLY A 279 -3.75 11.62 20.99
C GLY A 279 -2.38 11.84 20.33
N ILE A 280 -2.05 11.09 19.26
CA ILE A 280 -0.89 11.36 18.39
C ILE A 280 -1.40 11.98 17.08
N PRO A 281 -1.31 13.32 16.89
CA PRO A 281 -1.95 14.00 15.77
C PRO A 281 -1.65 13.45 14.37
N PRO A 282 -0.40 13.07 14.01
CA PRO A 282 -0.15 12.43 12.72
C PRO A 282 -0.87 11.08 12.55
N LEU A 283 -0.96 10.28 13.61
CA LEU A 283 -1.66 9.00 13.59
C LEU A 283 -3.16 9.19 13.45
N ASP A 284 -3.74 10.05 14.28
CA ASP A 284 -5.17 10.34 14.27
C ASP A 284 -5.62 10.95 12.94
N HIS A 285 -4.80 11.81 12.34
CA HIS A 285 -5.02 12.35 11.01
C HIS A 285 -5.09 11.25 9.94
N SER A 286 -4.11 10.35 9.94
CA SER A 286 -4.06 9.25 8.96
C SER A 286 -5.22 8.27 9.12
N ILE A 287 -5.63 7.95 10.36
CA ILE A 287 -6.81 7.11 10.64
C ILE A 287 -8.09 7.81 10.16
N LYS A 288 -8.27 9.09 10.47
CA LYS A 288 -9.43 9.87 10.06
C LYS A 288 -9.53 10.02 8.55
N ASN A 289 -8.40 10.15 7.85
CA ASN A 289 -8.37 10.13 6.38
C ASN A 289 -8.78 8.76 5.82
N ALA A 290 -8.30 7.65 6.42
CA ALA A 290 -8.72 6.31 6.04
C ALA A 290 -10.23 6.12 6.24
N LEU A 291 -10.81 6.56 7.35
CA LEU A 291 -12.25 6.52 7.61
C LEU A 291 -13.06 7.36 6.60
N LYS A 292 -12.58 8.57 6.31
CA LYS A 292 -13.30 9.52 5.47
C LYS A 292 -13.24 9.19 3.98
N TYR A 293 -12.10 8.72 3.51
CA TYR A 293 -11.83 8.54 2.08
C TYR A 293 -11.57 7.09 1.67
N GLY A 294 -11.45 6.17 2.63
CA GLY A 294 -11.01 4.80 2.39
C GLY A 294 -9.59 4.74 1.80
N TRP A 295 -8.81 5.83 1.95
CA TRP A 295 -7.52 5.95 1.28
C TRP A 295 -6.59 6.96 1.98
N THR A 296 -5.33 6.61 2.07
CA THR A 296 -4.21 7.54 2.35
C THR A 296 -3.05 7.18 1.45
N HIS A 297 -2.11 8.10 1.23
CA HIS A 297 -0.93 7.77 0.42
C HIS A 297 0.04 6.84 1.16
N HIS A 298 0.95 6.22 0.41
CA HIS A 298 1.84 5.17 0.91
C HIS A 298 2.65 5.58 2.16
N ILE A 299 3.11 6.83 2.22
CA ILE A 299 3.92 7.31 3.34
C ILE A 299 3.12 7.35 4.65
N GLU A 300 1.86 7.78 4.64
CA GLU A 300 1.01 7.67 5.83
C GLU A 300 0.81 6.22 6.24
N ARG A 301 0.61 5.30 5.27
CA ARG A 301 0.44 3.86 5.55
C ARG A 301 1.70 3.25 6.16
N LEU A 302 2.87 3.50 5.56
CA LEU A 302 4.13 2.90 5.97
C LEU A 302 4.74 3.62 7.18
N MET A 303 4.87 4.94 7.08
CA MET A 303 5.71 5.71 7.99
C MET A 303 4.95 6.21 9.22
N VAL A 304 3.63 6.30 9.15
CA VAL A 304 2.80 6.69 10.30
C VAL A 304 2.09 5.47 10.87
N LEU A 305 1.15 4.90 10.11
CA LEU A 305 0.28 3.82 10.60
C LEU A 305 1.09 2.57 10.98
N SER A 306 1.71 1.91 9.99
CA SER A 306 2.40 0.64 10.29
C SER A 306 3.62 0.81 11.18
N SER A 307 4.35 1.94 11.09
CA SER A 307 5.49 2.22 11.98
C SER A 307 5.04 2.31 13.44
N LEU A 308 3.98 3.07 13.75
CA LEU A 308 3.46 3.18 15.12
C LEU A 308 2.81 1.88 15.60
N MET A 309 2.10 1.15 14.74
CA MET A 309 1.57 -0.18 15.06
C MET A 309 2.70 -1.16 15.41
N ASN A 310 3.81 -1.12 14.68
CA ASN A 310 5.01 -1.93 14.96
C ASN A 310 5.66 -1.53 16.29
N LEU A 311 5.83 -0.24 16.54
CA LEU A 311 6.39 0.28 17.79
C LEU A 311 5.51 -0.04 19.01
N CYS A 312 4.20 -0.14 18.84
CA CYS A 312 3.23 -0.57 19.85
C CYS A 312 3.10 -2.09 19.99
N GLU A 313 3.90 -2.86 19.25
CA GLU A 313 3.93 -4.33 19.32
C GLU A 313 2.62 -5.02 18.96
N ILE A 314 1.85 -4.42 18.05
CA ILE A 314 0.59 -5.03 17.58
C ILE A 314 0.89 -6.31 16.78
N GLU A 315 0.12 -7.35 17.04
CA GLU A 315 0.22 -8.64 16.35
C GLU A 315 0.09 -8.45 14.82
N PRO A 316 0.99 -9.02 14.00
CA PRO A 316 0.97 -8.81 12.56
C PRO A 316 -0.36 -9.12 11.87
N LYS A 317 -1.07 -10.14 12.31
CA LYS A 317 -2.40 -10.49 11.77
C LYS A 317 -3.47 -9.42 12.07
N GLN A 318 -3.39 -8.77 13.24
CA GLN A 318 -4.29 -7.66 13.57
C GLN A 318 -4.01 -6.45 12.65
N VAL A 319 -2.73 -6.13 12.43
CA VAL A 319 -2.34 -5.04 11.51
C VAL A 319 -2.80 -5.35 10.09
N TYR A 320 -2.57 -6.58 9.60
CA TYR A 320 -3.02 -7.00 8.27
C TYR A 320 -4.55 -6.85 8.13
N LYS A 321 -5.31 -7.33 9.11
CA LYS A 321 -6.78 -7.20 9.15
C LYS A 321 -7.20 -5.74 9.06
N TRP A 322 -6.61 -4.87 9.88
CA TRP A 322 -6.89 -3.43 9.88
C TRP A 322 -6.65 -2.80 8.49
N PHE A 323 -5.52 -3.10 7.84
CA PHE A 323 -5.21 -2.59 6.50
C PHE A 323 -6.18 -3.10 5.44
N MET A 324 -6.61 -4.36 5.53
CA MET A 324 -7.61 -4.93 4.62
C MET A 324 -8.98 -4.28 4.78
N GLU A 325 -9.36 -3.90 5.98
CA GLU A 325 -10.67 -3.30 6.30
C GLU A 325 -10.74 -1.81 5.97
N MET A 326 -9.64 -1.06 6.12
CA MET A 326 -9.66 0.40 6.11
C MET A 326 -9.39 1.04 4.75
N PHE A 327 -8.93 0.29 3.74
CA PHE A 327 -8.56 0.86 2.44
C PHE A 327 -9.31 0.23 1.28
N VAL A 328 -9.84 1.07 0.38
CA VAL A 328 -10.60 0.65 -0.82
C VAL A 328 -9.74 -0.04 -1.88
N ASP A 329 -8.44 0.13 -1.83
CA ASP A 329 -7.46 -0.50 -2.74
C ASP A 329 -6.77 -1.73 -2.13
N SER A 330 -7.28 -2.22 -1.00
CA SER A 330 -6.76 -3.43 -0.36
C SER A 330 -7.00 -4.66 -1.22
N SER A 331 -5.94 -5.45 -1.34
CA SER A 331 -5.94 -6.77 -1.99
C SER A 331 -4.83 -7.61 -1.36
N GLU A 332 -5.00 -8.92 -1.27
CA GLU A 332 -4.01 -9.80 -0.64
C GLU A 332 -2.62 -9.66 -1.24
N TRP A 333 -2.53 -9.65 -2.59
CA TRP A 333 -1.26 -9.59 -3.30
C TRP A 333 -0.42 -8.34 -2.97
N VAL A 334 -1.05 -7.24 -2.58
CA VAL A 334 -0.35 -6.00 -2.21
C VAL A 334 -0.22 -5.87 -0.69
N MET A 335 -1.23 -6.27 0.09
CA MET A 335 -1.21 -6.07 1.54
C MET A 335 -0.31 -7.05 2.28
N VAL A 336 -0.21 -8.30 1.85
CA VAL A 336 0.70 -9.28 2.49
C VAL A 336 2.15 -8.79 2.48
N PRO A 337 2.78 -8.45 1.33
CA PRO A 337 4.16 -7.96 1.35
C PRO A 337 4.33 -6.59 2.00
N ASN A 338 3.33 -5.70 1.87
CA ASN A 338 3.41 -4.37 2.49
C ASN A 338 3.32 -4.44 4.01
N VAL A 339 2.39 -5.20 4.56
CA VAL A 339 2.18 -5.25 6.01
C VAL A 339 3.22 -6.13 6.68
N TYR A 340 3.29 -7.43 6.32
CA TYR A 340 4.22 -8.35 6.99
C TYR A 340 5.68 -8.06 6.67
N GLY A 341 5.98 -7.67 5.42
CA GLY A 341 7.35 -7.41 4.97
C GLY A 341 7.82 -6.00 5.21
N MET A 342 7.24 -5.02 4.50
CA MET A 342 7.71 -3.64 4.53
C MET A 342 7.38 -2.95 5.86
N GLY A 343 6.12 -2.97 6.29
CA GLY A 343 5.64 -2.22 7.45
C GLY A 343 6.13 -2.76 8.79
N LEU A 344 6.01 -4.06 8.99
CA LEU A 344 6.28 -4.69 10.29
C LEU A 344 7.60 -5.43 10.37
N PHE A 345 8.23 -5.77 9.24
CA PHE A 345 9.40 -6.66 9.23
C PHE A 345 9.13 -8.00 9.94
N SER A 346 7.87 -8.41 10.01
CA SER A 346 7.46 -9.63 10.72
C SER A 346 7.89 -10.91 10.00
N ASP A 347 8.22 -10.80 8.71
CA ASP A 347 8.80 -11.85 7.86
C ASP A 347 10.28 -12.14 8.16
N GLY A 348 10.91 -11.40 9.09
CA GLY A 348 12.32 -11.56 9.45
C GLY A 348 13.30 -11.15 8.35
N GLY A 349 12.83 -10.41 7.35
CA GLY A 349 13.68 -9.82 6.31
C GLY A 349 13.64 -10.53 4.96
N ILE A 350 12.58 -11.25 4.62
CA ILE A 350 12.34 -11.75 3.26
C ILE A 350 12.24 -10.56 2.31
N PHE A 351 11.38 -9.60 2.65
CA PHE A 351 11.11 -8.43 1.83
C PHE A 351 12.13 -7.30 2.00
N ALA A 352 12.32 -6.86 3.23
CA ALA A 352 13.16 -5.71 3.56
C ALA A 352 14.50 -6.13 4.18
N THR A 353 15.52 -5.27 4.10
CA THR A 353 16.83 -5.52 4.73
C THR A 353 16.93 -5.01 6.16
N LYS A 354 15.95 -4.20 6.58
CA LYS A 354 15.82 -3.62 7.91
C LYS A 354 14.36 -3.19 8.15
N PRO A 355 13.92 -3.10 9.41
CA PRO A 355 12.59 -2.59 9.72
C PRO A 355 12.46 -1.09 9.37
N TYR A 356 11.27 -0.70 8.91
CA TYR A 356 10.89 0.69 8.66
C TYR A 356 10.23 1.26 9.93
N ILE A 357 11.04 1.56 10.93
CA ILE A 357 10.62 2.28 12.13
C ILE A 357 11.15 3.69 12.09
N LEU A 358 10.35 4.66 12.52
CA LEU A 358 10.69 6.07 12.41
C LEU A 358 10.86 6.74 13.76
N SER A 359 11.92 7.55 13.83
CA SER A 359 12.15 8.46 14.97
C SER A 359 11.26 9.70 14.86
N LEU A 360 11.05 10.37 15.98
CA LEU A 360 10.38 11.68 16.01
C LEU A 360 10.98 12.69 15.03
N ALA A 361 12.31 12.66 14.83
CA ALA A 361 12.97 13.57 13.89
C ALA A 361 12.44 13.46 12.46
N TYR A 362 12.08 12.26 12.00
CA TYR A 362 11.47 12.07 10.69
C TYR A 362 10.08 12.71 10.62
N PHE A 363 9.23 12.49 11.62
CA PHE A 363 7.90 13.11 11.68
C PHE A 363 7.98 14.63 11.57
N LEU A 364 8.86 15.25 12.37
CA LEU A 364 9.04 16.72 12.38
C LEU A 364 9.66 17.25 11.07
N LYS A 365 10.47 16.43 10.38
CA LYS A 365 11.08 16.81 9.11
C LYS A 365 10.09 16.74 7.94
N MET A 366 9.27 15.69 7.86
CA MET A 366 8.47 15.40 6.67
C MET A 366 7.02 15.84 6.77
N MET A 367 6.56 16.21 7.97
CA MET A 367 5.16 16.53 8.25
C MET A 367 5.00 17.96 8.76
N ASP A 368 3.81 18.53 8.62
CA ASP A 368 3.49 19.90 9.03
C ASP A 368 2.76 20.00 10.40
N PHE A 369 2.78 18.92 11.18
CA PHE A 369 2.21 18.90 12.52
C PHE A 369 3.06 19.72 13.51
N LYS A 370 2.40 20.51 14.35
CA LYS A 370 3.05 21.27 15.41
C LYS A 370 3.57 20.33 16.50
N LYS A 371 4.73 20.69 17.09
CA LYS A 371 5.25 19.99 18.26
C LYS A 371 4.26 20.09 19.42
N GLY A 372 4.19 19.03 20.23
CA GLY A 372 3.34 18.95 21.40
C GLY A 372 3.77 17.75 22.28
N GLU A 373 2.99 17.41 23.27
CA GLU A 373 3.26 16.31 24.21
C GLU A 373 3.39 14.95 23.51
N TRP A 374 2.68 14.73 22.41
CA TRP A 374 2.77 13.54 21.59
C TRP A 374 4.19 13.23 21.11
N CYS A 375 5.04 14.26 21.01
CA CYS A 375 6.43 14.08 20.60
C CYS A 375 7.21 13.19 21.57
N GLU A 376 6.98 13.34 22.87
CA GLU A 376 7.65 12.51 23.89
C GLU A 376 7.16 11.06 23.83
N THR A 377 5.88 10.86 23.53
CA THR A 377 5.29 9.53 23.33
C THR A 377 5.92 8.82 22.13
N VAL A 378 5.98 9.47 20.97
CA VAL A 378 6.58 8.89 19.75
C VAL A 378 8.08 8.63 19.94
N ASP A 379 8.82 9.57 20.56
CA ASP A 379 10.24 9.37 20.88
C ASP A 379 10.43 8.18 21.83
N GLY A 380 9.57 8.07 22.85
CA GLY A 380 9.56 6.96 23.79
C GLY A 380 9.27 5.60 23.13
N LEU A 381 8.26 5.51 22.29
CA LEU A 381 7.90 4.29 21.53
C LEU A 381 9.09 3.82 20.67
N TYR A 382 9.74 4.75 19.97
CA TYR A 382 10.90 4.45 19.13
C TYR A 382 12.07 3.89 19.94
N TRP A 383 12.49 4.57 20.99
CA TRP A 383 13.63 4.16 21.80
C TRP A 383 13.37 2.92 22.65
N ARG A 384 12.12 2.75 23.11
CA ARG A 384 11.66 1.53 23.77
C ARG A 384 11.80 0.31 22.86
N PHE A 385 11.35 0.42 21.62
CA PHE A 385 11.43 -0.66 20.64
C PHE A 385 12.87 -1.05 20.34
N ILE A 386 13.76 -0.08 20.13
CA ILE A 386 15.20 -0.32 19.92
C ILE A 386 15.82 -1.02 21.11
N ASN A 387 15.55 -0.53 22.32
CA ASN A 387 16.11 -1.13 23.54
C ASN A 387 15.61 -2.55 23.78
N LYS A 388 14.33 -2.81 23.57
CA LYS A 388 13.74 -4.15 23.69
C LYS A 388 14.32 -5.14 22.70
N ASN A 389 14.60 -4.69 21.48
CA ASN A 389 15.16 -5.50 20.41
C ASN A 389 16.66 -5.28 20.21
N ARG A 390 17.36 -4.86 21.25
CA ARG A 390 18.78 -4.46 21.24
C ARG A 390 19.70 -5.46 20.54
N LYS A 391 19.54 -6.77 20.78
CA LYS A 391 20.36 -7.82 20.17
C LYS A 391 20.30 -7.74 18.63
N PHE A 392 19.11 -7.58 18.07
CA PHE A 392 18.91 -7.43 16.63
C PHE A 392 19.53 -6.14 16.09
N PHE A 393 19.31 -4.99 16.77
CA PHE A 393 19.85 -3.71 16.32
C PHE A 393 21.37 -3.68 16.41
N SER A 394 21.98 -4.26 17.44
CA SER A 394 23.44 -4.31 17.60
C SER A 394 24.12 -5.21 16.56
N SER A 395 23.47 -6.29 16.13
CA SER A 395 24.04 -7.21 15.14
C SER A 395 23.95 -6.70 13.69
N ASN A 396 23.19 -5.65 13.42
CA ASN A 396 23.03 -5.10 12.09
C ASN A 396 23.91 -3.85 11.89
N PRO A 397 24.92 -3.88 10.99
CA PRO A 397 25.85 -2.76 10.79
C PRO A 397 25.19 -1.41 10.45
N ARG A 398 23.98 -1.43 9.89
CA ARG A 398 23.23 -0.22 9.53
C ARG A 398 22.41 0.35 10.69
N LEU A 399 22.23 -0.40 11.78
CA LEU A 399 21.33 -0.08 12.87
C LEU A 399 22.03 0.03 14.23
N ASN A 400 23.26 -0.48 14.38
CA ASN A 400 24.00 -0.51 15.65
C ASN A 400 24.20 0.88 16.26
N MET A 401 24.35 1.92 15.42
CA MET A 401 24.48 3.30 15.88
C MET A 401 23.27 3.73 16.74
N MET A 402 22.06 3.21 16.46
CA MET A 402 20.84 3.54 17.23
C MET A 402 20.99 3.08 18.70
N VAL A 403 21.57 1.91 18.93
CA VAL A 403 21.82 1.39 20.26
C VAL A 403 22.82 2.28 21.01
N SER A 404 23.92 2.67 20.35
CA SER A 404 24.92 3.57 20.93
C SER A 404 24.33 4.94 21.28
N VAL A 405 23.44 5.48 20.45
CA VAL A 405 22.74 6.75 20.74
C VAL A 405 21.83 6.60 21.95
N TYR A 406 21.07 5.50 22.04
CA TYR A 406 20.23 5.21 23.21
C TYR A 406 21.07 5.11 24.47
N ASP A 407 22.21 4.42 24.45
CA ASP A 407 23.07 4.23 25.61
C ASP A 407 23.60 5.54 26.17
N LYS A 408 23.98 6.46 25.28
CA LYS A 408 24.49 7.81 25.65
C LYS A 408 23.41 8.78 26.12
N MET A 409 22.12 8.42 25.99
CA MET A 409 21.02 9.28 26.42
C MET A 409 21.00 9.44 27.96
N LYS A 410 20.77 10.64 28.47
CA LYS A 410 20.64 10.94 29.92
C LYS A 410 19.51 10.07 30.52
N ASN A 411 19.76 9.54 31.72
CA ASN A 411 18.82 8.63 32.40
C ASN A 411 17.45 9.29 32.68
N GLU A 412 17.46 10.55 33.04
CA GLU A 412 16.25 11.33 33.30
C GLU A 412 15.37 11.37 32.03
N ARG A 413 15.96 11.70 30.87
CA ARG A 413 15.24 11.68 29.60
C ARG A 413 14.71 10.29 29.27
N LYS A 414 15.54 9.23 29.46
CA LYS A 414 15.09 7.84 29.24
C LYS A 414 13.84 7.53 30.06
N LYS A 415 13.89 7.81 31.36
CA LYS A 415 12.75 7.57 32.28
C LYS A 415 11.50 8.29 31.79
N LYS A 416 11.61 9.57 31.43
CA LYS A 416 10.48 10.40 30.99
C LYS A 416 9.81 9.82 29.74
N ILE A 417 10.57 9.61 28.65
CA ILE A 417 10.00 9.17 27.37
C ILE A 417 9.51 7.72 27.42
N LEU A 418 10.21 6.84 28.16
CA LEU A 418 9.77 5.45 28.32
C LEU A 418 8.47 5.35 29.12
N SER A 419 8.31 6.15 30.18
CA SER A 419 7.04 6.21 30.93
C SER A 419 5.87 6.65 30.05
N LYS A 420 6.06 7.66 29.20
CA LYS A 420 5.04 8.10 28.24
C LYS A 420 4.69 6.98 27.22
N ALA A 421 5.69 6.25 26.73
CA ALA A 421 5.48 5.14 25.81
C ALA A 421 4.70 3.98 26.47
N GLU A 422 5.06 3.58 27.69
CA GLU A 422 4.35 2.52 28.42
C GLU A 422 2.90 2.91 28.74
N ALA A 423 2.69 4.16 29.16
CA ALA A 423 1.34 4.69 29.39
C ALA A 423 0.49 4.61 28.11
N PHE A 424 1.03 5.04 26.96
CA PHE A 424 0.35 4.98 25.66
C PHE A 424 0.01 3.54 25.27
N ILE A 425 0.99 2.64 25.37
CA ILE A 425 0.77 1.23 25.00
C ILE A 425 -0.31 0.60 25.90
N THR A 426 -0.27 0.84 27.20
CA THR A 426 -1.27 0.32 28.16
C THR A 426 -2.67 0.90 27.90
N GLN A 427 -2.74 2.17 27.57
CA GLN A 427 -4.00 2.86 27.31
C GLN A 427 -4.66 2.40 25.99
N PHE A 428 -3.88 2.23 24.91
CA PHE A 428 -4.40 2.06 23.54
C PHE A 428 -4.24 0.64 22.97
N THR A 429 -3.65 -0.29 23.73
CA THR A 429 -3.54 -1.71 23.30
C THR A 429 -3.90 -2.67 24.44
N THR A 430 -4.25 -3.93 24.07
CA THR A 430 -4.50 -5.04 25.01
C THR A 430 -3.48 -6.15 24.83
#